data_b32e7319235e4beedbcf3a8e801add79
#
_entry.id   b32e7319235e4beedbcf3a8e801add79
#
_cell.length_a   1.000
_cell.length_b   1.000
_cell.length_c   1.000
_cell.angle_alpha   90.00
_cell.angle_beta   90.00
_cell.angle_gamma   90.00
#
_symmetry.space_group_name_H-M   'P 1'
#
loop_
_entity.id
_entity.type
_entity.pdbx_description
1 polymer ?
#
loop_
_entity_poly.entity_id
_entity_poly.type
_entity_poly.pdbx_seq_one_letter_code
_entity_poly.pdbx_strand_id
1 'polypeptide(L)'
;MLNSKNNTIVTIGDINYLWGIFLLIASARKAGMTEQFLVGVRDFTPEAEEILKQLGDVEIVSLDGTSRSLTCLKSKVILQTKTDFVTWADSDAFFTGNVSDILLPANEDEIHFRLRANQEMPMAFKGHSFGEDGMSIPKKILETWQQDIKEIAGDAMEAPRYETTGSGCFFALSLARHRRFVEIWDALQEKVLPTHNVGVVDKSLQFYHQLDESTINACLNFVKDAPRVQEVFRMDKERAKLFVHFIAQPKPWQGWTKRAFRFFDDYVSLVEWAVAQGLRLPGEVPSCLKASNKSLMKLLIPWMTLKPKLARRLKGILKR
;
A
#
# COMPACT_ATOMS: atom_id res chain seq x y z
N MET A 1 5.52 3.23 25.78
CA MET A 1 4.60 3.31 24.59
C MET A 1 4.98 4.57 23.83
N LEU A 2 5.37 4.42 22.57
CA LEU A 2 5.66 5.55 21.68
C LEU A 2 4.36 6.32 21.45
N ASN A 3 4.45 7.65 21.48
CA ASN A 3 3.26 8.51 21.47
C ASN A 3 2.65 8.53 20.06
N SER A 4 1.47 7.95 19.84
CA SER A 4 0.76 7.95 18.55
C SER A 4 0.56 9.35 17.94
N LYS A 5 0.62 10.40 18.78
CA LYS A 5 0.47 11.81 18.37
C LYS A 5 1.59 12.33 17.46
N ASN A 6 2.74 11.64 17.37
CA ASN A 6 3.86 12.04 16.50
C ASN A 6 4.02 11.09 15.30
N ASN A 7 2.92 10.58 14.79
CA ASN A 7 2.85 9.66 13.65
C ASN A 7 1.94 10.23 12.57
N THR A 8 2.38 10.15 11.33
CA THR A 8 1.56 10.49 10.15
C THR A 8 1.26 9.23 9.36
N ILE A 9 -0.02 8.99 9.08
CA ILE A 9 -0.43 7.94 8.15
C ILE A 9 -0.34 8.50 6.73
N VAL A 10 0.47 7.84 5.90
CA VAL A 10 0.73 8.25 4.51
C VAL A 10 0.01 7.34 3.55
N THR A 11 -0.64 7.91 2.56
CA THR A 11 -1.25 7.18 1.44
C THR A 11 -1.10 7.94 0.13
N ILE A 12 -1.39 7.29 -0.99
CA ILE A 12 -1.25 7.88 -2.32
C ILE A 12 -2.39 7.42 -3.24
N GLY A 13 -2.82 8.27 -4.15
CA GLY A 13 -3.77 7.88 -5.20
C GLY A 13 -3.99 8.95 -6.25
N ASP A 14 -4.61 8.54 -7.37
CA ASP A 14 -5.16 9.47 -8.35
C ASP A 14 -6.67 9.69 -8.13
N ILE A 15 -7.29 10.52 -8.96
CA ILE A 15 -8.72 10.85 -8.84
C ILE A 15 -9.62 9.59 -8.88
N ASN A 16 -9.21 8.50 -9.53
CA ASN A 16 -9.97 7.25 -9.58
C ASN A 16 -9.97 6.52 -8.22
N TYR A 17 -9.03 6.85 -7.35
CA TYR A 17 -8.90 6.34 -5.99
C TYR A 17 -9.47 7.26 -4.91
N LEU A 18 -10.11 8.40 -5.29
CA LEU A 18 -10.69 9.34 -4.33
C LEU A 18 -11.64 8.64 -3.33
N TRP A 19 -12.51 7.74 -3.81
CA TRP A 19 -13.36 6.93 -2.94
C TRP A 19 -12.56 6.03 -1.99
N GLY A 20 -11.48 5.42 -2.47
CA GLY A 20 -10.63 4.56 -1.64
C GLY A 20 -9.94 5.34 -0.53
N ILE A 21 -9.31 6.46 -0.88
CA ILE A 21 -8.65 7.35 0.09
C ILE A 21 -9.66 7.89 1.12
N PHE A 22 -10.82 8.37 0.65
CA PHE A 22 -11.89 8.84 1.53
C PHE A 22 -12.31 7.76 2.52
N LEU A 23 -12.56 6.53 2.07
CA LEU A 23 -13.00 5.43 2.92
C LEU A 23 -11.90 4.95 3.88
N LEU A 24 -10.62 4.99 3.47
CA LEU A 24 -9.49 4.72 4.35
C LEU A 24 -9.47 5.72 5.52
N ILE A 25 -9.50 7.03 5.24
CA ILE A 25 -9.47 8.08 6.26
C ILE A 25 -10.75 8.03 7.11
N ALA A 26 -11.92 7.93 6.49
CA ALA A 26 -13.20 7.83 7.20
C ALA A 26 -13.25 6.63 8.14
N SER A 27 -12.65 5.49 7.75
CA SER A 27 -12.57 4.31 8.61
C SER A 27 -11.72 4.55 9.85
N ALA A 28 -10.59 5.24 9.72
CA ALA A 28 -9.75 5.64 10.84
C ALA A 28 -10.52 6.59 11.78
N ARG A 29 -11.17 7.62 11.24
CA ARG A 29 -11.97 8.58 12.04
C ARG A 29 -13.15 7.92 12.74
N LYS A 30 -13.88 7.05 12.07
CA LYS A 30 -14.96 6.26 12.67
C LYS A 30 -14.44 5.36 13.80
N ALA A 31 -13.23 4.83 13.67
CA ALA A 31 -12.58 4.02 14.71
C ALA A 31 -12.01 4.85 15.88
N GLY A 32 -12.09 6.19 15.83
CA GLY A 32 -11.57 7.08 16.85
C GLY A 32 -10.06 7.32 16.76
N MET A 33 -9.44 7.03 15.63
CA MET A 33 -8.03 7.33 15.35
C MET A 33 -7.86 8.82 15.03
N THR A 34 -6.82 9.45 15.56
CA THR A 34 -6.57 10.90 15.48
C THR A 34 -5.27 11.26 14.75
N GLU A 35 -4.54 10.27 14.24
CA GLU A 35 -3.30 10.47 13.50
C GLU A 35 -3.52 11.40 12.31
N GLN A 36 -2.54 12.26 12.02
CA GLN A 36 -2.49 13.04 10.81
C GLN A 36 -2.43 12.11 9.59
N PHE A 37 -3.10 12.51 8.51
CA PHE A 37 -2.92 11.90 7.20
C PHE A 37 -2.14 12.83 6.27
N LEU A 38 -1.13 12.27 5.57
CA LEU A 38 -0.47 12.89 4.43
C LEU A 38 -0.86 12.12 3.17
N VAL A 39 -1.53 12.79 2.24
CA VAL A 39 -2.06 12.16 1.03
C VAL A 39 -1.34 12.69 -0.19
N GLY A 40 -0.57 11.84 -0.85
CA GLY A 40 -0.02 12.13 -2.17
C GLY A 40 -1.12 11.98 -3.24
N VAL A 41 -1.40 13.05 -4.00
CA VAL A 41 -2.49 13.05 -4.98
C VAL A 41 -2.01 13.41 -6.38
N ARG A 42 -2.61 12.80 -7.39
CA ARG A 42 -2.41 13.15 -8.80
C ARG A 42 -3.75 13.33 -9.49
N ASP A 43 -3.83 14.38 -10.34
CA ASP A 43 -5.03 14.75 -11.10
C ASP A 43 -6.24 15.10 -10.20
N PHE A 44 -6.01 15.58 -8.97
CA PHE A 44 -7.07 16.03 -8.08
C PHE A 44 -7.51 17.45 -8.42
N THR A 45 -8.81 17.70 -8.32
CA THR A 45 -9.37 19.06 -8.33
C THR A 45 -9.33 19.65 -6.92
N PRO A 46 -9.33 20.98 -6.76
CA PRO A 46 -9.45 21.61 -5.44
C PRO A 46 -10.65 21.08 -4.63
N GLU A 47 -11.73 20.75 -5.31
CA GLU A 47 -12.93 20.18 -4.71
C GLU A 47 -12.71 18.78 -4.16
N ALA A 48 -11.95 17.92 -4.87
CA ALA A 48 -11.58 16.59 -4.39
C ALA A 48 -10.66 16.66 -3.16
N GLU A 49 -9.75 17.65 -3.12
CA GLU A 49 -8.91 17.90 -1.95
C GLU A 49 -9.74 18.30 -0.72
N GLU A 50 -10.69 19.24 -0.89
CA GLU A 50 -11.57 19.68 0.21
C GLU A 50 -12.43 18.54 0.75
N ILE A 51 -12.85 17.58 -0.10
CA ILE A 51 -13.53 16.35 0.33
C ILE A 51 -12.67 15.52 1.25
N LEU A 52 -11.35 15.49 1.09
CA LEU A 52 -10.46 14.77 2.01
C LEU A 52 -10.16 15.59 3.27
N LYS A 53 -9.91 16.89 3.14
CA LYS A 53 -9.58 17.79 4.27
C LYS A 53 -10.68 17.88 5.32
N GLN A 54 -11.96 17.77 4.93
CA GLN A 54 -13.08 17.76 5.87
C GLN A 54 -13.04 16.55 6.86
N LEU A 55 -12.28 15.51 6.54
CA LEU A 55 -12.09 14.34 7.44
C LEU A 55 -11.15 14.64 8.63
N GLY A 56 -10.69 15.90 8.77
CA GLY A 56 -9.83 16.38 9.86
C GLY A 56 -8.38 15.96 9.67
N ASP A 57 -7.46 16.80 10.07
CA ASP A 57 -5.99 16.68 10.03
C ASP A 57 -5.46 15.88 8.81
N VAL A 58 -5.77 16.39 7.60
CA VAL A 58 -5.36 15.83 6.31
C VAL A 58 -4.53 16.87 5.55
N GLU A 59 -3.26 16.56 5.33
CA GLU A 59 -2.35 17.33 4.48
C GLU A 59 -2.31 16.68 3.08
N ILE A 60 -2.33 17.51 2.04
CA ILE A 60 -2.30 17.07 0.63
C ILE A 60 -0.99 17.46 0.00
N VAL A 61 -0.38 16.52 -0.74
CA VAL A 61 0.82 16.75 -1.54
C VAL A 61 0.50 16.46 -3.00
N SER A 62 0.63 17.46 -3.87
CA SER A 62 0.45 17.26 -5.32
C SER A 62 1.61 16.46 -5.89
N LEU A 63 1.28 15.47 -6.70
CA LEU A 63 2.18 14.65 -7.51
C LEU A 63 1.97 14.89 -9.01
N ASP A 64 1.33 16.01 -9.36
CA ASP A 64 1.14 16.39 -10.74
C ASP A 64 2.49 16.64 -11.42
N GLY A 65 2.52 16.46 -12.75
CA GLY A 65 3.75 16.62 -13.53
C GLY A 65 4.65 15.37 -13.57
N THR A 66 4.34 14.30 -12.82
CA THR A 66 5.03 13.01 -12.97
C THR A 66 4.19 11.99 -13.74
N SER A 67 4.81 11.32 -14.70
CA SER A 67 4.19 10.23 -15.47
C SER A 67 4.41 8.84 -14.85
N ARG A 68 5.20 8.74 -13.77
CA ARG A 68 5.50 7.47 -13.10
C ARG A 68 4.27 6.80 -12.51
N SER A 69 4.31 5.49 -12.33
CA SER A 69 3.35 4.76 -11.51
C SER A 69 3.34 5.34 -10.09
N LEU A 70 2.16 5.55 -9.52
CA LEU A 70 2.03 6.12 -8.17
C LEU A 70 2.72 5.27 -7.11
N THR A 71 2.71 3.96 -7.26
CA THR A 71 3.42 3.04 -6.36
C THR A 71 4.93 3.36 -6.28
N CYS A 72 5.52 3.88 -7.36
CA CYS A 72 6.93 4.28 -7.40
C CYS A 72 7.22 5.64 -6.74
N LEU A 73 6.24 6.27 -6.13
CA LEU A 73 6.35 7.57 -5.48
C LEU A 73 6.12 7.51 -3.96
N LYS A 74 5.97 6.31 -3.40
CA LYS A 74 5.72 6.11 -1.96
C LYS A 74 6.79 6.75 -1.09
N SER A 75 8.05 6.47 -1.37
CA SER A 75 9.21 7.04 -0.66
C SER A 75 9.23 8.56 -0.70
N LYS A 76 8.93 9.16 -1.86
CA LYS A 76 8.91 10.63 -2.03
C LYS A 76 7.84 11.30 -1.15
N VAL A 77 6.66 10.70 -1.03
CA VAL A 77 5.61 11.24 -0.16
C VAL A 77 5.97 11.03 1.31
N ILE A 78 6.51 9.88 1.67
CA ILE A 78 6.99 9.59 3.03
C ILE A 78 8.05 10.61 3.46
N LEU A 79 9.00 10.96 2.61
CA LEU A 79 10.07 11.92 2.92
C LEU A 79 9.56 13.35 3.17
N GLN A 80 8.32 13.68 2.80
CA GLN A 80 7.69 14.96 3.09
C GLN A 80 7.03 15.01 4.49
N THR A 81 6.92 13.86 5.17
CA THR A 81 6.39 13.76 6.52
C THR A 81 7.25 14.55 7.51
N LYS A 82 6.58 15.30 8.39
CA LYS A 82 7.21 16.18 9.40
C LYS A 82 7.27 15.54 10.79
N THR A 83 6.58 14.43 10.99
CA THR A 83 6.54 13.69 12.26
C THR A 83 7.71 12.71 12.38
N ASP A 84 8.02 12.29 13.60
CA ASP A 84 9.12 11.34 13.85
C ASP A 84 8.82 9.93 13.35
N PHE A 85 7.53 9.58 13.26
CA PHE A 85 7.07 8.29 12.78
C PHE A 85 6.20 8.45 11.54
N VAL A 86 6.23 7.42 10.71
CA VAL A 86 5.38 7.31 9.54
C VAL A 86 4.76 5.91 9.47
N THR A 87 3.47 5.89 9.14
CA THR A 87 2.73 4.67 8.82
C THR A 87 2.27 4.75 7.36
N TRP A 88 2.66 3.81 6.55
CA TRP A 88 2.14 3.65 5.20
C TRP A 88 0.87 2.79 5.20
N ALA A 89 -0.16 3.22 4.50
CA ALA A 89 -1.37 2.43 4.24
C ALA A 89 -1.82 2.62 2.78
N ASP A 90 -1.97 1.52 2.04
CA ASP A 90 -2.47 1.60 0.66
C ASP A 90 -3.91 2.15 0.63
N SER A 91 -4.22 3.00 -0.36
CA SER A 91 -5.51 3.67 -0.52
C SER A 91 -6.70 2.74 -0.83
N ASP A 92 -6.45 1.47 -1.07
CA ASP A 92 -7.47 0.43 -1.24
C ASP A 92 -7.60 -0.48 -0.02
N ALA A 93 -7.41 0.11 1.14
CA ALA A 93 -7.56 -0.53 2.44
C ALA A 93 -8.55 0.25 3.33
N PHE A 94 -8.89 -0.31 4.49
CA PHE A 94 -9.60 0.39 5.54
C PHE A 94 -9.30 -0.22 6.92
N PHE A 95 -9.54 0.56 7.96
CA PHE A 95 -9.45 0.13 9.36
C PHE A 95 -10.83 -0.35 9.84
N THR A 96 -10.89 -1.53 10.45
CA THR A 96 -12.14 -2.07 11.03
C THR A 96 -12.27 -1.73 12.52
N GLY A 97 -11.25 -1.14 13.12
CA GLY A 97 -11.20 -0.71 14.51
C GLY A 97 -10.04 0.24 14.77
N ASN A 98 -9.91 0.73 16.00
CA ASN A 98 -8.78 1.58 16.39
C ASN A 98 -7.51 0.74 16.53
N VAL A 99 -6.48 1.12 15.77
CA VAL A 99 -5.17 0.46 15.76
C VAL A 99 -4.03 1.38 16.18
N SER A 100 -4.33 2.58 16.68
CA SER A 100 -3.33 3.60 17.03
C SER A 100 -2.26 3.09 18.01
N ASP A 101 -2.62 2.17 18.88
CA ASP A 101 -1.69 1.57 19.88
C ASP A 101 -0.71 0.56 19.27
N ILE A 102 -0.96 0.13 18.04
CA ILE A 102 -0.15 -0.89 17.35
C ILE A 102 0.41 -0.43 16.01
N LEU A 103 0.14 0.80 15.59
CA LEU A 103 0.69 1.34 14.35
C LEU A 103 2.21 1.35 14.38
N LEU A 104 2.79 1.78 15.50
CA LEU A 104 4.22 2.00 15.62
C LEU A 104 4.94 0.77 16.17
N PRO A 105 6.17 0.49 15.70
CA PRO A 105 6.97 -0.58 16.25
C PRO A 105 7.32 -0.29 17.72
N ALA A 106 7.56 -1.35 18.49
CA ALA A 106 7.93 -1.23 19.91
C ALA A 106 9.30 -0.56 20.11
N ASN A 107 10.16 -0.63 19.10
CA ASN A 107 11.51 -0.08 19.09
C ASN A 107 11.71 0.77 17.82
N GLU A 108 12.35 1.93 17.94
CA GLU A 108 12.65 2.82 16.82
C GLU A 108 13.59 2.19 15.77
N ASP A 109 14.39 1.19 16.13
CA ASP A 109 15.24 0.43 15.23
C ASP A 109 14.47 -0.63 14.40
N GLU A 110 13.14 -0.67 14.53
CA GLU A 110 12.29 -1.66 13.88
C GLU A 110 11.33 -1.02 12.89
N ILE A 111 10.89 -1.84 11.93
CA ILE A 111 9.80 -1.53 11.02
C ILE A 111 8.68 -2.57 11.20
N HIS A 112 7.46 -2.11 11.41
CA HIS A 112 6.30 -2.95 11.23
C HIS A 112 6.14 -3.29 9.76
N PHE A 113 6.31 -4.56 9.39
CA PHE A 113 6.24 -4.97 7.99
C PHE A 113 5.67 -6.39 7.90
N ARG A 114 4.75 -6.60 6.95
CA ARG A 114 4.17 -7.91 6.73
C ARG A 114 5.09 -8.77 5.86
N LEU A 115 5.77 -9.75 6.45
CA LEU A 115 6.47 -10.77 5.68
C LEU A 115 5.47 -11.76 5.02
N ARG A 116 5.81 -12.23 3.82
CA ARG A 116 5.02 -13.23 3.11
C ARG A 116 5.21 -14.62 3.73
N ALA A 117 4.12 -15.38 3.78
CA ALA A 117 4.21 -16.80 4.02
C ALA A 117 4.89 -17.49 2.81
N ASN A 118 5.58 -18.60 3.05
CA ASN A 118 6.28 -19.36 2.00
C ASN A 118 5.39 -19.66 0.78
N GLN A 119 4.14 -20.00 1.00
CA GLN A 119 3.16 -20.26 -0.06
C GLN A 119 2.76 -19.02 -0.88
N GLU A 120 3.08 -17.81 -0.43
CA GLU A 120 2.86 -16.56 -1.16
C GLU A 120 4.06 -16.18 -2.04
N MET A 121 5.25 -16.77 -1.80
CA MET A 121 6.48 -16.47 -2.53
C MET A 121 6.39 -16.73 -4.04
N PRO A 122 5.71 -17.82 -4.53
CA PRO A 122 5.52 -18.04 -5.96
C PRO A 122 4.82 -16.88 -6.70
N MET A 123 3.95 -16.14 -6.02
CA MET A 123 3.31 -14.97 -6.61
C MET A 123 4.26 -13.76 -6.66
N ALA A 124 5.15 -13.63 -5.67
CA ALA A 124 6.12 -12.56 -5.58
C ALA A 124 7.20 -12.65 -6.67
N PHE A 125 7.55 -13.87 -7.10
CA PHE A 125 8.63 -14.13 -8.05
C PHE A 125 8.17 -14.92 -9.26
N LYS A 126 6.98 -14.68 -9.74
CA LYS A 126 6.41 -15.36 -10.90
C LYS A 126 7.31 -15.25 -12.14
N GLY A 127 7.75 -16.40 -12.65
CA GLY A 127 8.65 -16.50 -13.79
C GLY A 127 10.12 -16.69 -13.42
N HIS A 128 10.45 -16.72 -12.11
CA HIS A 128 11.79 -17.06 -11.63
C HIS A 128 11.81 -18.46 -11.05
N SER A 129 12.95 -19.14 -11.17
CA SER A 129 13.23 -20.35 -10.39
C SER A 129 13.43 -19.97 -8.94
N PHE A 130 12.83 -20.74 -8.02
CA PHE A 130 13.04 -20.58 -6.58
C PHE A 130 14.39 -21.16 -6.19
N GLY A 131 14.87 -20.84 -4.97
CA GLY A 131 16.01 -21.50 -4.36
C GLY A 131 15.80 -23.02 -4.24
N GLU A 132 16.82 -23.73 -3.76
CA GLU A 132 16.78 -25.21 -3.63
C GLU A 132 15.63 -25.71 -2.74
N ASP A 133 15.21 -24.87 -1.77
CA ASP A 133 14.03 -25.09 -0.92
C ASP A 133 12.69 -24.78 -1.60
N GLY A 134 12.72 -24.22 -2.81
CA GLY A 134 11.55 -23.81 -3.57
C GLY A 134 10.83 -22.58 -3.01
N MET A 135 11.37 -21.92 -1.98
CA MET A 135 10.67 -20.87 -1.21
C MET A 135 11.50 -19.61 -0.96
N SER A 136 12.81 -19.67 -1.03
CA SER A 136 13.70 -18.52 -0.82
C SER A 136 13.72 -17.58 -2.04
N ILE A 137 14.21 -16.35 -1.83
CA ILE A 137 14.41 -15.37 -2.92
C ILE A 137 15.47 -15.92 -3.88
N PRO A 138 15.22 -15.92 -5.20
CA PRO A 138 16.19 -16.44 -6.17
C PRO A 138 17.54 -15.71 -6.07
N LYS A 139 18.64 -16.47 -6.07
CA LYS A 139 20.01 -15.98 -5.88
C LYS A 139 20.34 -14.80 -6.81
N LYS A 140 20.00 -14.90 -8.09
CA LYS A 140 20.24 -13.84 -9.08
C LYS A 140 19.54 -12.52 -8.75
N ILE A 141 18.37 -12.59 -8.11
CA ILE A 141 17.65 -11.38 -7.65
C ILE A 141 18.41 -10.77 -6.48
N LEU A 142 18.85 -11.58 -5.52
CA LEU A 142 19.63 -11.13 -4.36
C LEU A 142 20.95 -10.46 -4.80
N GLU A 143 21.68 -11.07 -5.71
CA GLU A 143 22.92 -10.53 -6.26
C GLU A 143 22.71 -9.16 -6.94
N THR A 144 21.63 -9.02 -7.73
CA THR A 144 21.27 -7.75 -8.37
C THR A 144 20.89 -6.70 -7.34
N TRP A 145 20.04 -7.04 -6.37
CA TRP A 145 19.64 -6.10 -5.30
C TRP A 145 20.86 -5.63 -4.49
N GLN A 146 21.75 -6.53 -4.13
CA GLN A 146 22.98 -6.20 -3.40
C GLN A 146 23.85 -5.23 -4.17
N GLN A 147 24.05 -5.50 -5.47
CA GLN A 147 24.88 -4.64 -6.34
C GLN A 147 24.27 -3.24 -6.47
N ASP A 148 22.96 -3.14 -6.72
CA ASP A 148 22.28 -1.86 -6.86
C ASP A 148 22.32 -1.04 -5.55
N ILE A 149 22.14 -1.67 -4.39
CA ILE A 149 22.27 -1.01 -3.09
C ILE A 149 23.71 -0.55 -2.87
N LYS A 150 24.70 -1.36 -3.19
CA LYS A 150 26.12 -0.98 -3.06
C LYS A 150 26.46 0.25 -3.92
N GLU A 151 25.91 0.33 -5.12
CA GLU A 151 26.13 1.49 -6.00
C GLU A 151 25.49 2.77 -5.46
N ILE A 152 24.32 2.67 -4.79
CA ILE A 152 23.58 3.83 -4.28
C ILE A 152 24.09 4.26 -2.91
N ALA A 153 24.31 3.31 -1.99
CA ALA A 153 24.66 3.58 -0.60
C ALA A 153 26.18 3.64 -0.36
N GLY A 154 26.99 3.21 -1.33
CA GLY A 154 28.46 3.07 -1.20
C GLY A 154 28.89 1.74 -0.61
N ASP A 155 28.02 1.04 0.13
CA ASP A 155 28.23 -0.28 0.68
C ASP A 155 26.90 -1.06 0.77
N ALA A 156 27.00 -2.37 1.07
CA ALA A 156 25.83 -3.23 1.27
C ALA A 156 26.17 -4.36 2.25
N MET A 157 25.13 -5.00 2.80
CA MET A 157 25.28 -6.25 3.54
C MET A 157 25.86 -7.33 2.62
N GLU A 158 26.74 -8.20 3.17
CA GLU A 158 27.35 -9.30 2.41
C GLU A 158 26.36 -10.41 2.10
N ALA A 159 25.37 -10.61 2.98
CA ALA A 159 24.29 -11.58 2.83
C ALA A 159 22.93 -10.93 3.07
N PRO A 160 21.84 -11.48 2.49
CA PRO A 160 20.50 -10.98 2.74
C PRO A 160 20.10 -11.22 4.20
N ARG A 161 19.34 -10.27 4.77
CA ARG A 161 18.82 -10.41 6.15
C ARG A 161 17.63 -11.35 6.26
N TYR A 162 16.87 -11.52 5.18
CA TYR A 162 15.60 -12.26 5.17
C TYR A 162 15.55 -13.24 4.00
N GLU A 163 15.05 -14.42 4.26
CA GLU A 163 14.83 -15.47 3.24
C GLU A 163 13.52 -15.24 2.45
N THR A 164 12.63 -14.37 2.95
CA THR A 164 11.34 -14.03 2.34
C THR A 164 11.24 -12.55 2.07
N THR A 165 10.23 -12.16 1.29
CA THR A 165 9.88 -10.75 1.04
C THR A 165 8.66 -10.34 1.84
N GLY A 166 8.52 -9.04 2.06
CA GLY A 166 7.33 -8.47 2.67
C GLY A 166 6.40 -7.82 1.66
N SER A 167 5.19 -7.53 2.10
CA SER A 167 4.16 -6.84 1.33
C SER A 167 4.13 -5.35 1.70
N GLY A 168 4.29 -4.48 0.70
CA GLY A 168 4.32 -3.02 0.85
C GLY A 168 2.95 -2.35 1.03
N CYS A 169 1.89 -3.10 1.36
CA CYS A 169 0.55 -2.52 1.52
C CYS A 169 0.35 -1.78 2.85
N PHE A 170 1.12 -2.13 3.85
CA PHE A 170 1.14 -1.50 5.17
C PHE A 170 2.51 -1.68 5.81
N PHE A 171 3.07 -0.62 6.34
CA PHE A 171 4.27 -0.63 7.18
C PHE A 171 4.35 0.63 8.03
N ALA A 172 5.10 0.58 9.12
CA ALA A 172 5.38 1.75 9.96
C ALA A 172 6.82 1.71 10.48
N LEU A 173 7.44 2.87 10.55
CA LEU A 173 8.82 3.03 11.02
C LEU A 173 9.07 4.40 11.63
N SER A 174 10.15 4.55 12.41
CA SER A 174 10.67 5.84 12.83
C SER A 174 11.38 6.51 11.64
N LEU A 175 10.76 7.57 11.08
CA LEU A 175 11.37 8.36 10.02
C LEU A 175 12.54 9.20 10.56
N ALA A 176 12.46 9.67 11.79
CA ALA A 176 13.57 10.37 12.45
C ALA A 176 14.83 9.51 12.50
N ARG A 177 14.67 8.21 12.83
CA ARG A 177 15.78 7.25 12.91
C ARG A 177 16.23 6.73 11.56
N HIS A 178 15.29 6.48 10.62
CA HIS A 178 15.53 5.76 9.37
C HIS A 178 15.32 6.62 8.11
N ARG A 179 15.43 7.94 8.20
CA ARG A 179 15.31 8.83 7.01
C ARG A 179 16.29 8.42 5.91
N ARG A 180 17.53 8.11 6.28
CA ARG A 180 18.55 7.68 5.30
C ARG A 180 18.16 6.39 4.57
N PHE A 181 17.54 5.43 5.26
CA PHE A 181 17.01 4.23 4.64
C PHE A 181 15.93 4.56 3.58
N VAL A 182 15.01 5.48 3.90
CA VAL A 182 13.95 5.91 2.96
C VAL A 182 14.54 6.68 1.78
N GLU A 183 15.58 7.49 1.97
CA GLU A 183 16.32 8.17 0.90
C GLU A 183 17.01 7.19 -0.04
N ILE A 184 17.63 6.13 0.49
CA ILE A 184 18.23 5.06 -0.32
C ILE A 184 17.13 4.31 -1.10
N TRP A 185 16.01 4.05 -0.48
CA TRP A 185 14.86 3.44 -1.16
C TRP A 185 14.33 4.31 -2.29
N ASP A 186 14.21 5.63 -2.08
CA ASP A 186 13.83 6.59 -3.13
C ASP A 186 14.85 6.59 -4.29
N ALA A 187 16.13 6.67 -3.98
CA ALA A 187 17.19 6.62 -4.98
C ALA A 187 17.21 5.29 -5.76
N LEU A 188 16.93 4.17 -5.11
CA LEU A 188 16.80 2.87 -5.78
C LEU A 188 15.59 2.87 -6.73
N GLN A 189 14.45 3.38 -6.30
CA GLN A 189 13.28 3.50 -7.18
C GLN A 189 13.59 4.38 -8.41
N GLU A 190 14.28 5.50 -8.21
CA GLU A 190 14.68 6.37 -9.32
C GLU A 190 15.62 5.67 -10.31
N LYS A 191 16.54 4.85 -9.82
CA LYS A 191 17.50 4.14 -10.66
C LYS A 191 16.88 3.00 -11.47
N VAL A 192 16.01 2.18 -10.84
CA VAL A 192 15.63 0.87 -11.40
C VAL A 192 14.19 0.80 -11.93
N LEU A 193 13.32 1.75 -11.55
CA LEU A 193 11.91 1.69 -11.93
C LEU A 193 11.61 2.62 -13.12
N PRO A 194 10.60 2.26 -13.95
CA PRO A 194 10.23 3.05 -15.12
C PRO A 194 9.82 4.49 -14.78
N THR A 195 10.15 5.42 -15.66
CA THR A 195 9.76 6.83 -15.56
C THR A 195 8.33 7.11 -16.04
N HIS A 196 7.66 6.10 -16.60
CA HIS A 196 6.28 6.17 -17.06
C HIS A 196 5.36 5.23 -16.28
N ASN A 197 4.06 5.40 -16.43
CA ASN A 197 3.08 4.58 -15.72
C ASN A 197 3.00 3.17 -16.32
N VAL A 198 3.38 2.18 -15.54
CA VAL A 198 3.28 0.74 -15.88
C VAL A 198 2.25 0.00 -15.01
N GLY A 199 1.51 0.74 -14.16
CA GLY A 199 0.56 0.18 -13.18
C GLY A 199 1.27 -0.24 -11.90
N VAL A 200 0.84 -1.36 -11.32
CA VAL A 200 1.34 -1.87 -10.01
C VAL A 200 2.36 -3.01 -10.16
N VAL A 201 2.51 -3.55 -11.36
CA VAL A 201 3.45 -4.65 -11.67
C VAL A 201 3.96 -4.47 -13.08
N ASP A 202 5.26 -4.54 -13.28
CA ASP A 202 5.88 -4.57 -14.60
C ASP A 202 6.69 -5.87 -14.78
N LYS A 203 6.17 -6.76 -15.61
CA LYS A 203 6.80 -8.07 -15.87
C LYS A 203 8.06 -7.99 -16.73
N SER A 204 8.31 -6.85 -17.38
CA SER A 204 9.54 -6.63 -18.15
C SER A 204 10.73 -6.38 -17.21
N LEU A 205 10.47 -5.92 -15.99
CA LEU A 205 11.47 -5.74 -14.95
C LEU A 205 11.79 -7.07 -14.27
N GLN A 206 12.79 -7.75 -14.74
CA GLN A 206 13.16 -9.09 -14.29
C GLN A 206 13.39 -9.17 -12.77
N PHE A 207 14.04 -8.15 -12.17
CA PHE A 207 14.45 -8.17 -10.75
C PHE A 207 13.59 -7.29 -9.85
N TYR A 208 12.77 -6.40 -10.42
CA TYR A 208 11.96 -5.41 -9.71
C TYR A 208 10.49 -5.38 -10.19
N HIS A 209 9.97 -6.53 -10.65
CA HIS A 209 8.65 -6.58 -11.29
C HIS A 209 7.47 -6.16 -10.40
N GLN A 210 7.61 -6.22 -9.06
CA GLN A 210 6.63 -5.70 -8.11
C GLN A 210 6.93 -4.24 -7.70
N LEU A 211 7.70 -3.52 -8.50
CA LEU A 211 8.00 -2.09 -8.36
C LEU A 211 8.47 -1.71 -6.94
N ASP A 212 7.71 -0.82 -6.26
CA ASP A 212 7.97 -0.34 -4.92
C ASP A 212 8.18 -1.44 -3.89
N GLU A 213 7.42 -2.52 -4.01
CA GLU A 213 7.53 -3.67 -3.12
C GLU A 213 8.84 -4.42 -3.32
N SER A 214 9.31 -4.59 -4.56
CA SER A 214 10.62 -5.20 -4.83
C SER A 214 11.76 -4.32 -4.31
N THR A 215 11.66 -3.00 -4.47
CA THR A 215 12.72 -2.07 -4.06
C THR A 215 12.82 -1.92 -2.53
N ILE A 216 11.70 -1.85 -1.79
CA ILE A 216 11.76 -1.83 -0.33
C ILE A 216 12.33 -3.12 0.24
N ASN A 217 11.99 -4.28 -0.36
CA ASN A 217 12.56 -5.56 0.05
C ASN A 217 14.06 -5.66 -0.23
N ALA A 218 14.54 -5.08 -1.34
CA ALA A 218 15.98 -4.97 -1.61
C ALA A 218 16.68 -4.13 -0.53
N CYS A 219 16.10 -2.96 -0.18
CA CYS A 219 16.64 -2.11 0.87
C CYS A 219 16.66 -2.79 2.24
N LEU A 220 15.58 -3.47 2.64
CA LEU A 220 15.49 -4.19 3.91
C LEU A 220 16.53 -5.31 4.01
N ASN A 221 16.88 -5.94 2.89
CA ASN A 221 17.88 -7.00 2.85
C ASN A 221 19.33 -6.49 2.86
N PHE A 222 19.63 -5.38 2.19
CA PHE A 222 21.02 -5.03 1.89
C PHE A 222 21.50 -3.67 2.40
N VAL A 223 20.61 -2.75 2.81
CA VAL A 223 21.05 -1.50 3.47
C VAL A 223 21.50 -1.82 4.90
N LYS A 224 22.75 -1.45 5.25
CA LYS A 224 23.36 -1.81 6.55
C LYS A 224 22.54 -1.32 7.75
N ASP A 225 22.05 -0.08 7.69
CA ASP A 225 21.27 0.54 8.76
C ASP A 225 19.75 0.44 8.53
N ALA A 226 19.31 -0.51 7.71
CA ALA A 226 17.88 -0.74 7.53
C ALA A 226 17.22 -1.19 8.84
N PRO A 227 15.97 -0.74 9.11
CA PRO A 227 15.22 -1.18 10.28
C PRO A 227 15.03 -2.69 10.27
N ARG A 228 15.00 -3.30 11.46
CA ARG A 228 14.70 -4.73 11.63
C ARG A 228 13.21 -4.95 11.47
N VAL A 229 12.82 -5.99 10.75
CA VAL A 229 11.40 -6.31 10.56
C VAL A 229 10.81 -6.89 11.84
N GLN A 230 9.79 -6.20 12.36
CA GLN A 230 8.85 -6.72 13.35
C GLN A 230 7.56 -7.08 12.61
N GLU A 231 7.17 -8.35 12.63
CA GLU A 231 6.02 -8.83 11.88
C GLU A 231 4.71 -8.52 12.61
N VAL A 232 3.86 -7.67 12.03
CA VAL A 232 2.63 -7.18 12.66
C VAL A 232 1.43 -8.11 12.49
N PHE A 233 1.27 -8.70 11.28
CA PHE A 233 0.03 -9.38 10.92
C PHE A 233 -0.01 -10.88 11.22
N ARG A 234 1.13 -11.48 11.61
CA ARG A 234 1.17 -12.91 11.99
C ARG A 234 1.11 -13.13 13.50
N MET A 235 1.55 -12.15 14.31
CA MET A 235 1.65 -12.30 15.75
C MET A 235 0.30 -12.15 16.46
N ASP A 236 -0.66 -11.44 15.85
CA ASP A 236 -1.98 -11.23 16.40
C ASP A 236 -3.07 -11.38 15.33
N LYS A 237 -3.69 -12.57 15.28
CA LYS A 237 -4.76 -12.88 14.29
C LYS A 237 -5.99 -11.99 14.43
N GLU A 238 -6.26 -11.44 15.62
CA GLU A 238 -7.38 -10.55 15.83
C GLU A 238 -7.07 -9.14 15.37
N ARG A 239 -5.85 -8.64 15.64
CA ARG A 239 -5.38 -7.34 15.16
C ARG A 239 -5.21 -7.29 13.64
N ALA A 240 -4.80 -8.40 13.01
CA ALA A 240 -4.75 -8.50 11.55
C ALA A 240 -6.12 -8.27 10.87
N LYS A 241 -7.24 -8.42 11.60
CA LYS A 241 -8.58 -8.08 11.10
C LYS A 241 -8.88 -6.59 11.15
N LEU A 242 -8.12 -5.80 11.91
CA LEU A 242 -8.35 -4.37 12.08
C LEU A 242 -7.89 -3.53 10.88
N PHE A 243 -7.04 -4.09 10.03
CA PHE A 243 -6.64 -3.49 8.76
C PHE A 243 -6.88 -4.47 7.62
N VAL A 244 -7.68 -4.07 6.64
CA VAL A 244 -8.08 -4.91 5.50
C VAL A 244 -7.62 -4.24 4.21
N HIS A 245 -6.86 -4.97 3.40
CA HIS A 245 -6.37 -4.52 2.10
C HIS A 245 -6.97 -5.34 0.94
N PHE A 246 -7.39 -4.66 -0.12
CA PHE A 246 -8.09 -5.24 -1.28
C PHE A 246 -7.21 -5.31 -2.52
N ILE A 247 -6.39 -6.34 -2.60
CA ILE A 247 -5.41 -6.54 -3.70
C ILE A 247 -6.08 -6.68 -5.07
N ALA A 248 -7.28 -7.27 -5.14
CA ALA A 248 -7.91 -7.64 -6.41
C ALA A 248 -8.75 -6.50 -7.00
N GLN A 249 -9.04 -6.62 -8.30
CA GLN A 249 -10.02 -5.82 -9.03
C GLN A 249 -11.31 -6.61 -9.24
N PRO A 250 -12.48 -5.95 -9.20
CA PRO A 250 -12.70 -4.53 -8.94
C PRO A 250 -12.47 -4.15 -7.49
N LYS A 251 -12.21 -2.85 -7.22
CA LYS A 251 -12.18 -2.31 -5.86
C LYS A 251 -13.60 -2.15 -5.31
N PRO A 252 -13.83 -2.15 -3.97
CA PRO A 252 -15.17 -2.13 -3.39
C PRO A 252 -16.08 -1.00 -3.89
N TRP A 253 -15.54 0.18 -4.19
CA TRP A 253 -16.31 1.31 -4.77
C TRP A 253 -16.55 1.20 -6.29
N GLN A 254 -16.00 0.19 -6.94
CA GLN A 254 -16.19 -0.13 -8.36
C GLN A 254 -16.98 -1.42 -8.55
N GLY A 255 -17.06 -2.25 -7.51
CA GLY A 255 -17.69 -3.56 -7.51
C GLY A 255 -17.05 -4.52 -6.52
N TRP A 256 -17.44 -5.79 -6.55
CA TRP A 256 -17.03 -6.74 -5.53
C TRP A 256 -16.35 -7.99 -6.10
N THR A 257 -15.29 -8.42 -5.43
CA THR A 257 -14.77 -9.78 -5.53
C THR A 257 -15.42 -10.64 -4.44
N LYS A 258 -15.41 -11.98 -4.59
CA LYS A 258 -15.90 -12.89 -3.56
C LYS A 258 -15.23 -12.67 -2.19
N ARG A 259 -13.91 -12.37 -2.20
CA ARG A 259 -13.14 -12.12 -0.97
C ARG A 259 -13.51 -10.77 -0.34
N ALA A 260 -13.61 -9.71 -1.14
CA ALA A 260 -13.91 -8.37 -0.65
C ALA A 260 -15.36 -8.24 -0.15
N PHE A 261 -16.31 -8.98 -0.73
CA PHE A 261 -17.72 -8.91 -0.36
C PHE A 261 -18.03 -9.28 1.10
N ARG A 262 -17.12 -9.97 1.77
CA ARG A 262 -17.23 -10.24 3.21
C ARG A 262 -17.27 -8.96 4.05
N PHE A 263 -16.74 -7.88 3.54
CA PHE A 263 -16.68 -6.55 4.16
C PHE A 263 -17.71 -5.58 3.59
N PHE A 264 -18.75 -6.10 2.93
CA PHE A 264 -19.81 -5.27 2.34
C PHE A 264 -20.47 -4.38 3.38
N ASP A 265 -20.87 -4.96 4.52
CA ASP A 265 -21.58 -4.24 5.58
C ASP A 265 -20.67 -3.21 6.26
N ASP A 266 -19.37 -3.50 6.38
CA ASP A 266 -18.38 -2.54 6.90
C ASP A 266 -18.30 -1.30 6.01
N TYR A 267 -18.20 -1.48 4.68
CA TYR A 267 -18.19 -0.37 3.73
C TYR A 267 -19.47 0.43 3.70
N VAL A 268 -20.62 -0.24 3.70
CA VAL A 268 -21.92 0.45 3.78
C VAL A 268 -22.00 1.27 5.06
N SER A 269 -21.62 0.69 6.19
CA SER A 269 -21.61 1.36 7.49
C SER A 269 -20.63 2.56 7.53
N LEU A 270 -19.53 2.54 6.77
CA LEU A 270 -18.65 3.71 6.62
C LEU A 270 -19.33 4.85 5.84
N VAL A 271 -19.99 4.53 4.74
CA VAL A 271 -20.73 5.52 3.94
C VAL A 271 -21.86 6.13 4.76
N GLU A 272 -22.65 5.31 5.45
CA GLU A 272 -23.75 5.76 6.31
C GLU A 272 -23.24 6.64 7.46
N TRP A 273 -22.11 6.26 8.08
CA TRP A 273 -21.48 7.06 9.11
C TRP A 273 -21.04 8.42 8.56
N ALA A 274 -20.39 8.46 7.39
CA ALA A 274 -19.96 9.71 6.78
C ALA A 274 -21.14 10.65 6.49
N VAL A 275 -22.24 10.10 5.97
CA VAL A 275 -23.49 10.86 5.76
C VAL A 275 -24.07 11.38 7.08
N ALA A 276 -24.10 10.56 8.12
CA ALA A 276 -24.59 10.96 9.45
C ALA A 276 -23.72 12.05 10.10
N GLN A 277 -22.42 12.10 9.77
CA GLN A 277 -21.53 13.19 10.20
C GLN A 277 -21.69 14.48 9.35
N GLY A 278 -22.56 14.48 8.35
CA GLY A 278 -22.71 15.63 7.43
C GLY A 278 -21.53 15.80 6.46
N LEU A 279 -20.71 14.78 6.27
CA LEU A 279 -19.55 14.84 5.38
C LEU A 279 -19.98 14.81 3.91
N ARG A 280 -19.35 15.64 3.10
CA ARG A 280 -19.50 15.60 1.64
C ARG A 280 -18.81 14.35 1.09
N LEU A 281 -19.53 13.53 0.36
CA LEU A 281 -18.99 12.31 -0.26
C LEU A 281 -18.23 12.63 -1.55
N PRO A 282 -17.32 11.74 -2.01
CA PRO A 282 -16.59 11.88 -3.28
C PRO A 282 -17.45 11.95 -4.54
N GLY A 283 -18.75 11.85 -4.41
CA GLY A 283 -19.76 11.87 -5.45
C GLY A 283 -21.01 11.10 -5.03
N GLU A 284 -21.87 10.77 -5.97
CA GLU A 284 -23.00 9.90 -5.68
C GLU A 284 -22.52 8.54 -5.12
N VAL A 285 -23.25 8.04 -4.12
CA VAL A 285 -22.93 6.71 -3.55
C VAL A 285 -22.99 5.65 -4.65
N PRO A 286 -21.87 4.97 -4.95
CA PRO A 286 -21.85 3.92 -5.94
C PRO A 286 -22.91 2.85 -5.65
N SER A 287 -23.60 2.36 -6.68
CA SER A 287 -24.64 1.33 -6.50
C SER A 287 -24.13 0.09 -5.78
N CYS A 288 -22.83 -0.22 -5.92
CA CYS A 288 -22.18 -1.32 -5.22
C CYS A 288 -21.96 -1.07 -3.72
N LEU A 289 -22.12 0.17 -3.23
CA LEU A 289 -22.01 0.55 -1.81
C LEU A 289 -23.38 0.90 -1.18
N LYS A 290 -24.52 0.67 -1.86
CA LYS A 290 -25.84 0.89 -1.31
C LYS A 290 -26.33 -0.37 -0.58
N ALA A 291 -26.77 -0.23 0.68
CA ALA A 291 -27.30 -1.33 1.50
C ALA A 291 -28.41 -2.13 0.79
N SER A 292 -29.33 -1.43 0.11
CA SER A 292 -30.43 -2.03 -0.65
C SER A 292 -29.98 -2.98 -1.76
N ASN A 293 -28.75 -2.84 -2.24
CA ASN A 293 -28.22 -3.60 -3.37
C ASN A 293 -27.42 -4.85 -2.94
N LYS A 294 -27.33 -5.18 -1.65
CA LYS A 294 -26.48 -6.28 -1.14
C LYS A 294 -26.72 -7.60 -1.88
N SER A 295 -27.98 -8.02 -2.00
CA SER A 295 -28.35 -9.29 -2.67
C SER A 295 -28.00 -9.27 -4.16
N LEU A 296 -28.25 -8.15 -4.84
CA LEU A 296 -27.90 -7.95 -6.24
C LEU A 296 -26.38 -8.00 -6.43
N MET A 297 -25.62 -7.31 -5.59
CA MET A 297 -24.15 -7.32 -5.65
C MET A 297 -23.59 -8.73 -5.46
N LYS A 298 -24.12 -9.49 -4.51
CA LYS A 298 -23.74 -10.89 -4.29
C LYS A 298 -23.95 -11.74 -5.56
N LEU A 299 -25.06 -11.58 -6.24
CA LEU A 299 -25.36 -12.27 -7.49
C LEU A 299 -24.42 -11.88 -8.63
N LEU A 300 -24.03 -10.59 -8.69
CA LEU A 300 -23.21 -10.05 -9.77
C LEU A 300 -21.70 -10.28 -9.59
N ILE A 301 -21.22 -10.78 -8.45
CA ILE A 301 -19.78 -11.02 -8.20
C ILE A 301 -19.07 -11.77 -9.34
N PRO A 302 -19.61 -12.88 -9.90
CA PRO A 302 -18.94 -13.58 -10.99
C PRO A 302 -18.71 -12.69 -12.20
N TRP A 303 -19.68 -11.87 -12.58
CA TRP A 303 -19.59 -10.94 -13.71
C TRP A 303 -18.62 -9.80 -13.46
N MET A 304 -18.66 -9.22 -12.27
CA MET A 304 -17.73 -8.14 -11.87
C MET A 304 -16.27 -8.59 -11.92
N THR A 305 -15.98 -9.84 -11.56
CA THR A 305 -14.61 -10.40 -11.61
C THR A 305 -14.17 -10.84 -13.01
N LEU A 306 -15.11 -11.18 -13.88
CA LEU A 306 -14.83 -11.55 -15.28
C LEU A 306 -14.48 -10.35 -16.15
N LYS A 307 -15.19 -9.23 -15.98
CA LYS A 307 -15.00 -8.01 -16.79
C LYS A 307 -13.56 -7.50 -16.82
N PRO A 308 -12.83 -7.34 -15.70
CA PRO A 308 -11.43 -6.92 -15.71
C PRO A 308 -10.48 -7.96 -16.34
N LYS A 309 -10.80 -9.25 -16.24
CA LYS A 309 -10.00 -10.32 -16.87
C LYS A 309 -10.13 -10.31 -18.37
N LEU A 310 -11.34 -10.12 -18.88
CA LEU A 310 -11.62 -10.00 -20.32
C LEU A 310 -10.97 -8.74 -20.91
N ALA A 311 -11.11 -7.59 -20.26
CA ALA A 311 -10.47 -6.34 -20.69
C ALA A 311 -8.94 -6.47 -20.76
N ARG A 312 -8.30 -7.15 -19.80
CA ARG A 312 -6.85 -7.43 -19.82
C ARG A 312 -6.46 -8.36 -20.96
N ARG A 313 -7.26 -9.40 -21.25
CA ARG A 313 -7.00 -10.32 -22.37
C ARG A 313 -7.11 -9.62 -23.73
N LEU A 314 -8.14 -8.79 -23.92
CA LEU A 314 -8.33 -8.01 -25.15
C LEU A 314 -7.20 -7.00 -25.36
N LYS A 315 -6.77 -6.26 -24.31
CA LYS A 315 -5.60 -5.37 -24.39
C LYS A 315 -4.29 -6.12 -24.73
N GLY A 316 -4.15 -7.36 -24.28
CA GLY A 316 -2.99 -8.21 -24.61
C GLY A 316 -2.99 -8.74 -26.05
N ILE A 317 -4.17 -8.90 -26.64
CA ILE A 317 -4.32 -9.33 -28.07
C ILE A 317 -4.06 -8.13 -28.99
N LEU A 318 -4.56 -6.94 -28.64
CA LEU A 318 -4.39 -5.71 -29.45
C LEU A 318 -2.96 -5.12 -29.41
N LYS A 319 -2.09 -5.62 -28.53
CA LYS A 319 -0.67 -5.22 -28.42
C LYS A 319 0.30 -6.21 -29.12
N ARG A 320 -0.23 -7.27 -29.72
CA ARG A 320 0.50 -8.21 -30.60
C ARG A 320 0.18 -7.91 -32.05
#